data_0979e29862942fb9c21c88feb5f33080
#
_entry.id   0979e29862942fb9c21c88feb5f33080
#
_cell.length_a   1.000
_cell.length_b   1.000
_cell.length_c   1.000
_cell.angle_alpha   90.00
_cell.angle_beta   90.00
_cell.angle_gamma   90.00
#
_symmetry.space_group_name_H-M   'P 1'
#
loop_
_entity.id
_entity.type
_entity.pdbx_description
1 polymer ?
#
loop_
_entity_poly.entity_id
_entity_poly.type
_entity_poly.pdbx_seq_one_letter_code
_entity_poly.pdbx_strand_id
1 'polypeptide(L)'
;MAKRKPKVSWGPMGALSLPKALMTQPDFRDLSPSALKVLMMLGYQYNGRNNGDLSATHNMMKDWGGMAKATLASALKELLERNLIMRTRSYDRSRDGGRPALFALTWAGVDECPGKQLEVPASVVPKRRLSA
;
A
#
# COMPACT_ATOMS: atom_id res chain seq x y z
N MET A 1 -4.62 25.63 24.54
CA MET A 1 -5.06 25.95 23.18
C MET A 1 -6.12 24.98 22.74
N ALA A 2 -7.29 25.45 22.37
CA ALA A 2 -8.38 24.57 21.96
C ALA A 2 -8.06 23.95 20.60
N LYS A 3 -8.23 22.64 20.50
CA LYS A 3 -8.07 21.95 19.22
C LYS A 3 -9.22 22.33 18.29
N ARG A 4 -8.87 22.66 17.07
CA ARG A 4 -9.87 22.94 16.05
C ARG A 4 -10.63 21.65 15.72
N LYS A 5 -11.94 21.69 15.74
CA LYS A 5 -12.73 20.56 15.28
C LYS A 5 -12.49 20.35 13.78
N PRO A 6 -12.23 19.12 13.33
CA PRO A 6 -12.08 18.89 11.90
C PRO A 6 -13.39 19.15 11.17
N LYS A 7 -13.30 19.81 10.01
CA LYS A 7 -14.47 20.05 9.16
C LYS A 7 -14.95 18.80 8.47
N VAL A 8 -14.07 17.80 8.34
CA VAL A 8 -14.36 16.54 7.68
C VAL A 8 -14.56 15.47 8.74
N SER A 9 -15.64 14.72 8.63
CA SER A 9 -15.84 13.55 9.47
C SER A 9 -15.07 12.38 8.89
N TRP A 10 -14.15 11.81 9.68
CA TRP A 10 -13.32 10.69 9.23
C TRP A 10 -13.90 9.35 9.59
N GLY A 11 -14.96 9.34 10.40
CA GLY A 11 -15.56 8.11 10.88
C GLY A 11 -14.66 7.36 11.86
N PRO A 12 -15.10 6.18 12.33
CA PRO A 12 -14.38 5.43 13.37
C PRO A 12 -13.15 4.68 12.85
N MET A 13 -13.01 4.50 11.54
CA MET A 13 -11.91 3.71 10.96
C MET A 13 -10.67 4.55 10.63
N GLY A 14 -10.74 5.86 10.83
CA GLY A 14 -9.62 6.74 10.49
C GLY A 14 -9.58 7.09 9.01
N ALA A 15 -8.41 7.45 8.52
CA ALA A 15 -8.25 7.91 7.14
C ALA A 15 -6.88 7.50 6.58
N LEU A 16 -6.83 7.38 5.27
CA LEU A 16 -5.57 7.26 4.54
C LEU A 16 -5.10 8.67 4.17
N SER A 17 -3.86 9.01 4.52
CA SER A 17 -3.25 10.27 4.13
C SER A 17 -2.39 10.08 2.89
N LEU A 18 -2.69 10.84 1.84
CA LEU A 18 -1.88 10.89 0.63
C LEU A 18 -1.19 12.24 0.57
N PRO A 19 0.16 12.29 0.64
CA PRO A 19 0.86 13.56 0.55
C PRO A 19 0.61 14.24 -0.80
N LYS A 20 0.28 15.53 -0.77
CA LYS A 20 0.10 16.27 -2.02
C LYS A 20 1.38 16.30 -2.85
N ALA A 21 2.54 16.30 -2.18
CA ALA A 21 3.82 16.23 -2.88
C ALA A 21 3.95 14.95 -3.72
N LEU A 22 3.40 13.83 -3.25
CA LEU A 22 3.34 12.60 -4.02
C LEU A 22 2.40 12.76 -5.22
N MET A 23 1.25 13.36 -4.98
CA MET A 23 0.20 13.52 -6.01
C MET A 23 0.61 14.49 -7.12
N THR A 24 1.67 15.27 -6.95
CA THR A 24 2.20 16.14 -8.01
C THR A 24 3.16 15.42 -8.95
N GLN A 25 3.59 14.22 -8.60
CA GLN A 25 4.60 13.50 -9.37
C GLN A 25 3.99 12.70 -10.52
N PRO A 26 4.68 12.64 -11.67
CA PRO A 26 4.20 11.85 -12.81
C PRO A 26 3.98 10.39 -12.47
N ASP A 27 4.83 9.81 -11.62
CA ASP A 27 4.69 8.43 -11.18
C ASP A 27 3.31 8.13 -10.60
N PHE A 28 2.73 9.11 -9.90
CA PHE A 28 1.40 8.98 -9.35
C PHE A 28 0.32 9.39 -10.37
N ARG A 29 0.50 10.54 -11.02
CA ARG A 29 -0.52 11.10 -11.91
C ARG A 29 -0.77 10.26 -13.15
N ASP A 30 0.26 9.59 -13.65
CA ASP A 30 0.17 8.79 -14.87
C ASP A 30 -0.20 7.33 -14.59
N LEU A 31 -0.58 6.99 -13.37
CA LEU A 31 -1.02 5.64 -13.05
C LEU A 31 -2.25 5.25 -13.86
N SER A 32 -2.29 3.99 -14.29
CA SER A 32 -3.52 3.43 -14.85
C SER A 32 -4.61 3.43 -13.78
N PRO A 33 -5.90 3.51 -14.17
CA PRO A 33 -6.99 3.42 -13.19
C PRO A 33 -6.94 2.16 -12.35
N SER A 34 -6.56 1.02 -12.93
CA SER A 34 -6.42 -0.24 -12.19
C SER A 34 -5.32 -0.16 -11.13
N ALA A 35 -4.16 0.40 -11.48
CA ALA A 35 -3.05 0.56 -10.55
C ALA A 35 -3.43 1.50 -9.41
N LEU A 36 -4.11 2.61 -9.72
CA LEU A 36 -4.57 3.53 -8.69
C LEU A 36 -5.53 2.85 -7.73
N LYS A 37 -6.44 2.04 -8.23
CA LYS A 37 -7.39 1.31 -7.38
C LYS A 37 -6.68 0.33 -6.46
N VAL A 38 -5.70 -0.41 -6.98
CA VAL A 38 -4.91 -1.34 -6.17
C VAL A 38 -4.13 -0.57 -5.10
N LEU A 39 -3.56 0.58 -5.45
CA LEU A 39 -2.85 1.43 -4.48
C LEU A 39 -3.79 1.88 -3.36
N MET A 40 -5.02 2.28 -3.70
CA MET A 40 -6.01 2.68 -2.69
C MET A 40 -6.40 1.49 -1.79
N MET A 41 -6.53 0.30 -2.34
CA MET A 41 -6.82 -0.89 -1.56
C MET A 41 -5.68 -1.22 -0.59
N LEU A 42 -4.44 -1.09 -1.03
CA LEU A 42 -3.28 -1.29 -0.14
C LEU A 42 -3.26 -0.22 0.95
N GLY A 43 -3.49 1.04 0.57
CA GLY A 43 -3.53 2.14 1.52
C GLY A 43 -4.65 2.02 2.54
N TYR A 44 -5.79 1.46 2.14
CA TYR A 44 -6.91 1.21 3.04
C TYR A 44 -6.52 0.28 4.19
N GLN A 45 -5.63 -0.67 3.95
CA GLN A 45 -5.17 -1.60 4.98
C GLN A 45 -4.18 -0.98 5.95
N TYR A 46 -3.52 0.11 5.54
CA TYR A 46 -2.48 0.74 6.35
C TYR A 46 -3.10 1.46 7.56
N ASN A 47 -2.63 1.12 8.75
CA ASN A 47 -3.13 1.69 10.00
C ASN A 47 -2.09 2.53 10.75
N GLY A 48 -0.95 2.83 10.14
CA GLY A 48 0.16 3.56 10.76
C GLY A 48 1.20 2.69 11.44
N ARG A 49 0.95 1.38 11.57
CA ARG A 49 1.84 0.45 12.29
C ARG A 49 2.13 -0.82 11.50
N ASN A 50 1.53 -1.01 10.36
CA ASN A 50 1.59 -2.26 9.60
C ASN A 50 2.13 -2.07 8.18
N ASN A 51 2.92 -1.03 7.96
CA ASN A 51 3.48 -0.81 6.63
C ASN A 51 4.51 -1.90 6.32
N GLY A 52 4.16 -2.79 5.44
CA GLY A 52 4.90 -4.01 5.12
C GLY A 52 4.04 -5.25 5.17
N ASP A 53 2.88 -5.17 5.82
CA ASP A 53 1.92 -6.26 5.94
C ASP A 53 0.67 -5.96 5.10
N LEU A 54 0.85 -5.36 3.94
CA LEU A 54 -0.24 -5.02 3.03
C LEU A 54 -0.27 -6.04 1.91
N SER A 55 -1.45 -6.55 1.59
CA SER A 55 -1.60 -7.58 0.56
C SER A 55 -2.62 -7.19 -0.49
N ALA A 56 -2.46 -7.76 -1.69
CA ALA A 56 -3.35 -7.51 -2.82
C ALA A 56 -3.60 -8.82 -3.54
N THR A 57 -4.63 -9.55 -3.10
CA THR A 57 -5.01 -10.82 -3.72
C THR A 57 -6.20 -10.63 -4.64
N HIS A 58 -6.35 -11.53 -5.59
CA HIS A 58 -7.51 -11.54 -6.49
C HIS A 58 -8.82 -11.59 -5.69
N ASN A 59 -8.84 -12.38 -4.63
CA ASN A 59 -10.03 -12.52 -3.80
C ASN A 59 -10.39 -11.20 -3.07
N MET A 60 -9.39 -10.48 -2.60
CA MET A 60 -9.61 -9.18 -1.93
C MET A 60 -10.20 -8.15 -2.89
N MET A 61 -9.83 -8.21 -4.17
CA MET A 61 -10.35 -7.27 -5.16
C MET A 61 -11.85 -7.39 -5.38
N LYS A 62 -12.47 -8.49 -4.98
CA LYS A 62 -13.93 -8.66 -5.09
C LYS A 62 -14.68 -7.60 -4.29
N ASP A 63 -14.16 -7.20 -3.14
CA ASP A 63 -14.76 -6.15 -2.31
C ASP A 63 -14.53 -4.76 -2.89
N TRP A 64 -13.68 -4.66 -3.90
CA TRP A 64 -13.33 -3.40 -4.57
C TRP A 64 -13.84 -3.34 -6.01
N GLY A 65 -14.91 -4.08 -6.30
CA GLY A 65 -15.53 -4.06 -7.61
C GLY A 65 -15.02 -5.15 -8.56
N GLY A 66 -14.12 -5.99 -8.09
CA GLY A 66 -13.54 -7.07 -8.89
C GLY A 66 -12.46 -6.60 -9.85
N MET A 67 -11.55 -7.50 -10.17
CA MET A 67 -10.48 -7.23 -11.12
C MET A 67 -9.95 -8.56 -11.64
N ALA A 68 -9.74 -8.68 -12.95
CA ALA A 68 -9.15 -9.88 -13.54
C ALA A 68 -7.75 -10.11 -12.97
N LYS A 69 -7.35 -11.38 -12.84
CA LYS A 69 -6.04 -11.74 -12.29
C LYS A 69 -4.89 -11.10 -13.08
N ALA A 70 -4.97 -11.09 -14.40
CA ALA A 70 -3.94 -10.48 -15.24
C ALA A 70 -3.87 -8.97 -15.03
N THR A 71 -5.01 -8.32 -14.87
CA THR A 71 -5.08 -6.88 -14.61
C THR A 71 -4.45 -6.54 -13.26
N LEU A 72 -4.76 -7.34 -12.24
CA LEU A 72 -4.16 -7.15 -10.91
C LEU A 72 -2.64 -7.31 -10.94
N ALA A 73 -2.15 -8.34 -11.63
CA ALA A 73 -0.71 -8.58 -11.77
C ALA A 73 -0.02 -7.39 -12.48
N SER A 74 -0.62 -6.89 -13.55
CA SER A 74 -0.10 -5.72 -14.26
C SER A 74 -0.12 -4.46 -13.40
N ALA A 75 -1.18 -4.27 -12.61
CA ALA A 75 -1.30 -3.13 -11.71
C ALA A 75 -0.21 -3.16 -10.63
N LEU A 76 0.04 -4.31 -10.03
CA LEU A 76 1.10 -4.47 -9.03
C LEU A 76 2.48 -4.21 -9.64
N LYS A 77 2.72 -4.73 -10.84
CA LYS A 77 3.97 -4.50 -11.55
C LYS A 77 4.18 -3.00 -11.81
N GLU A 78 3.14 -2.31 -12.27
CA GLU A 78 3.20 -0.87 -12.51
C GLU A 78 3.55 -0.10 -11.23
N LEU A 79 2.91 -0.43 -10.11
CA LEU A 79 3.16 0.22 -8.83
C LEU A 79 4.59 -0.02 -8.33
N LEU A 80 5.11 -1.23 -8.51
CA LEU A 80 6.50 -1.57 -8.16
C LEU A 80 7.50 -0.82 -9.03
N GLU A 81 7.29 -0.79 -10.34
CA GLU A 81 8.17 -0.10 -11.29
C GLU A 81 8.22 1.39 -11.05
N ARG A 82 7.10 2.00 -10.65
CA ARG A 82 7.03 3.43 -10.36
C ARG A 82 7.46 3.78 -8.94
N ASN A 83 7.92 2.81 -8.16
CA ASN A 83 8.38 3.00 -6.80
C ASN A 83 7.31 3.62 -5.88
N LEU A 84 6.08 3.21 -6.06
CA LEU A 84 4.97 3.61 -5.18
C LEU A 84 4.71 2.57 -4.10
N ILE A 85 5.03 1.32 -4.37
CA ILE A 85 5.05 0.25 -3.38
C ILE A 85 6.36 -0.53 -3.49
N MET A 86 6.68 -1.27 -2.44
CA MET A 86 7.80 -2.22 -2.46
C MET A 86 7.32 -3.57 -1.94
N ARG A 87 7.91 -4.64 -2.46
CA ARG A 87 7.60 -5.99 -1.95
C ARG A 87 8.40 -6.25 -0.69
N THR A 88 7.71 -6.64 0.36
CA THR A 88 8.33 -6.96 1.65
C THR A 88 8.42 -8.45 1.91
N ARG A 89 7.60 -9.24 1.22
CA ARG A 89 7.62 -10.71 1.29
C ARG A 89 7.10 -11.28 -0.02
N SER A 90 7.79 -12.27 -0.55
CA SER A 90 7.39 -12.96 -1.77
C SER A 90 6.25 -13.95 -1.49
N TYR A 91 5.50 -14.30 -2.54
CA TYR A 91 4.48 -15.34 -2.46
C TYR A 91 5.15 -16.66 -2.11
N ASP A 92 4.57 -17.39 -1.16
CA ASP A 92 5.09 -18.69 -0.71
C ASP A 92 4.06 -19.78 -0.94
N ARG A 93 4.35 -20.69 -1.88
CA ARG A 93 3.51 -21.83 -2.21
C ARG A 93 3.70 -23.02 -1.26
N SER A 94 4.81 -23.06 -0.53
CA SER A 94 5.16 -24.21 0.31
C SER A 94 4.23 -24.38 1.50
N ARG A 95 3.48 -23.33 1.82
CA ARG A 95 2.54 -23.34 2.92
C ARG A 95 1.15 -23.74 2.44
N ASP A 96 0.40 -24.41 3.33
CA ASP A 96 -0.98 -24.82 3.07
C ASP A 96 -1.83 -23.60 2.66
N GLY A 97 -2.47 -23.67 1.49
CA GLY A 97 -3.21 -22.55 0.93
C GLY A 97 -2.34 -21.41 0.38
N GLY A 98 -1.03 -21.50 0.49
CA GLY A 98 -0.10 -20.46 0.08
C GLY A 98 -0.12 -19.25 1.02
N ARG A 99 0.93 -18.42 0.91
CA ARG A 99 0.99 -17.14 1.61
C ARG A 99 1.12 -16.04 0.56
N PRO A 100 0.25 -15.03 0.58
CA PRO A 100 0.34 -13.96 -0.41
C PRO A 100 1.61 -13.13 -0.24
N ALA A 101 2.07 -12.53 -1.33
CA ALA A 101 3.10 -11.52 -1.27
C ALA A 101 2.63 -10.35 -0.43
N LEU A 102 3.55 -9.71 0.28
CA LEU A 102 3.25 -8.54 1.08
C LEU A 102 3.99 -7.32 0.54
N PHE A 103 3.41 -6.16 0.81
CA PHE A 103 3.89 -4.89 0.27
C PHE A 103 3.91 -3.80 1.33
N ALA A 104 4.65 -2.75 1.05
CA ALA A 104 4.69 -1.53 1.85
C ALA A 104 4.52 -0.32 0.93
N LEU A 105 3.91 0.73 1.47
CA LEU A 105 3.86 2.04 0.81
C LEU A 105 5.24 2.69 0.91
N THR A 106 5.74 3.24 -0.19
CA THR A 106 7.12 3.74 -0.23
C THR A 106 7.30 5.12 0.40
N TRP A 107 6.22 5.87 0.58
CA TRP A 107 6.31 7.20 1.21
C TRP A 107 6.21 7.15 2.74
N ALA A 108 6.13 5.96 3.31
CA ALA A 108 6.18 5.73 4.76
C ALA A 108 7.28 4.71 5.05
N GLY A 109 7.84 4.75 6.24
CA GLY A 109 8.82 3.76 6.67
C GLY A 109 8.20 2.38 6.79
N VAL A 110 9.01 1.34 6.65
CA VAL A 110 8.57 -0.05 6.83
C VAL A 110 8.52 -0.36 8.32
N ASP A 111 7.38 -0.86 8.76
CA ASP A 111 7.18 -1.20 10.16
C ASP A 111 7.66 -2.63 10.46
N GLU A 112 7.95 -2.89 11.72
CA GLU A 112 8.11 -4.25 12.18
C GLU A 112 6.74 -4.91 12.20
N CYS A 113 6.64 -6.06 11.55
CA CYS A 113 5.39 -6.81 11.46
C CYS A 113 5.66 -8.20 12.05
N PRO A 114 5.59 -8.34 13.39
CA PRO A 114 5.94 -9.60 14.06
C PRO A 114 5.10 -10.76 13.52
N GLY A 115 5.77 -11.90 13.29
CA GLY A 115 5.12 -13.10 12.81
C GLY A 115 4.84 -13.14 11.31
N LYS A 116 5.14 -12.07 10.59
CA LYS A 116 4.88 -12.00 9.14
C LYS A 116 6.06 -12.44 8.28
N GLN A 117 7.24 -12.56 8.88
CA GLN A 117 8.45 -13.05 8.20
C GLN A 117 8.83 -12.19 6.99
N LEU A 118 8.88 -10.88 7.19
CA LEU A 118 9.27 -9.97 6.13
C LEU A 118 10.72 -10.21 5.70
N GLU A 119 10.96 -10.06 4.41
CA GLU A 119 12.28 -10.24 3.78
C GLU A 119 13.09 -8.95 3.75
N VAL A 120 12.55 -7.87 4.26
CA VAL A 120 13.20 -6.57 4.33
C VAL A 120 13.19 -6.07 5.77
N PRO A 121 14.21 -5.31 6.19
CA PRO A 121 14.23 -4.76 7.55
C PRO A 121 13.24 -3.61 7.70
N ALA A 122 12.80 -3.38 8.93
CA ALA A 122 12.05 -2.18 9.27
C ALA A 122 12.92 -0.94 9.05
N SER A 123 12.31 0.16 8.69
CA SER A 123 13.01 1.41 8.42
C SER A 123 12.15 2.59 8.82
N VAL A 124 12.72 3.51 9.58
CA VAL A 124 12.05 4.77 9.92
C VAL A 124 12.01 5.71 8.71
N VAL A 125 12.99 5.57 7.81
CA VAL A 125 13.12 6.42 6.62
C VAL A 125 12.32 5.83 5.48
N PRO A 126 11.42 6.61 4.85
CA PRO A 126 10.70 6.13 3.66
C PRO A 126 11.65 5.85 2.51
N LYS A 127 11.36 4.80 1.74
CA LYS A 127 12.11 4.49 0.52
C LYS A 127 11.99 5.62 -0.51
N ARG A 128 10.78 6.18 -0.62
CA ARG A 128 10.52 7.32 -1.50
C ARG A 128 10.53 8.59 -0.68
N ARG A 129 11.56 9.41 -0.87
CA ARG A 129 11.65 10.70 -0.20
C ARG A 129 10.87 11.73 -1.01
N LEU A 130 10.01 12.46 -0.32
CA LEU A 130 9.29 13.57 -0.93
C LEU A 130 10.02 14.85 -0.55
N SER A 131 10.48 15.57 -1.56
CA SER A 131 11.16 16.85 -1.35
C SER A 131 10.16 17.88 -0.83
N ALA A 132 10.63 18.69 0.09
CA ALA A 132 9.83 19.81 0.57
C ALA A 132 9.66 20.85 -0.56
#